data_fdcba5c61c4a9b0c8d6620ec75821289
#
_entry.id   fdcba5c61c4a9b0c8d6620ec75821289
#
_cell.length_a   1.000
_cell.length_b   1.000
_cell.length_c   1.000
_cell.angle_alpha   90.00
_cell.angle_beta   90.00
_cell.angle_gamma   90.00
#
_symmetry.space_group_name_H-M   'P 1'
#
loop_
_entity.id
_entity.type
_entity.pdbx_description
1 polymer ?
#
loop_
_entity_poly.entity_id
_entity_poly.type
_entity_poly.pdbx_seq_one_letter_code
_entity_poly.pdbx_strand_id
1 'polypeptide(L)'
;MSTLKGAPPGYVGFGEGGVLTEAVRRRPYSVILLDEIEKAHPDVHELFYQVFDRGWMEDGEGRHIDFRNTTILLTSNAGAEQIAGLCDGATATPGVELLREALHPILREVFPAAFLGRLSVVPYLPLDAEALRSIVVLQLDRLVDRMKTQHGVELAYTQAVVAEVIARCDAHESGARRLTGFIEQKLFPVLSRQWLGALLERRTIVRMSIDANPPNSAIGHEFQGGEAIVCHTEYA
;
A
#
# COMPACT_ATOMS: atom_id res chain seq x y z
N MET A 1 0.59 12.78 22.03
CA MET A 1 0.45 11.81 23.16
C MET A 1 -0.97 11.77 23.72
N SER A 2 -1.61 12.91 24.01
CA SER A 2 -3.00 12.95 24.50
C SER A 2 -4.02 12.24 23.59
N THR A 3 -3.85 12.28 22.28
CA THR A 3 -4.71 11.57 21.34
C THR A 3 -4.67 10.04 21.51
N LEU A 4 -3.51 9.47 21.83
CA LEU A 4 -3.35 8.01 21.97
C LEU A 4 -3.83 7.50 23.32
N LYS A 5 -3.41 8.15 24.42
CA LYS A 5 -3.70 7.67 25.77
C LYS A 5 -4.77 8.49 26.53
N GLY A 6 -5.26 9.60 25.98
CA GLY A 6 -6.14 10.54 26.63
C GLY A 6 -5.39 11.73 27.26
N ALA A 7 -6.10 12.84 27.49
CA ALA A 7 -5.55 14.03 28.12
C ALA A 7 -5.56 13.87 29.65
N PRO A 8 -4.47 14.28 30.36
CA PRO A 8 -4.45 14.27 31.81
C PRO A 8 -5.37 15.37 32.41
N PRO A 9 -5.68 15.30 33.71
CA PRO A 9 -6.49 16.30 34.39
C PRO A 9 -5.96 17.71 34.16
N GLY A 10 -6.85 18.66 33.86
CA GLY A 10 -6.53 20.06 33.61
C GLY A 10 -6.19 20.44 32.18
N TYR A 11 -6.13 19.48 31.26
CA TYR A 11 -5.90 19.72 29.82
C TYR A 11 -7.19 19.61 29.02
N VAL A 12 -7.22 20.28 27.85
CA VAL A 12 -8.35 20.20 26.91
C VAL A 12 -8.49 18.75 26.41
N GLY A 13 -9.72 18.21 26.48
CA GLY A 13 -9.99 16.80 26.14
C GLY A 13 -9.88 15.84 27.34
N PHE A 14 -9.74 16.36 28.57
CA PHE A 14 -9.84 15.52 29.77
C PHE A 14 -11.23 14.86 29.86
N GLY A 15 -11.24 13.53 30.12
CA GLY A 15 -12.48 12.73 30.13
C GLY A 15 -12.85 12.16 28.75
N GLU A 16 -12.21 12.62 27.66
CA GLU A 16 -12.24 11.94 26.38
C GLU A 16 -11.13 10.88 26.41
N GLY A 17 -11.48 9.61 26.43
CA GLY A 17 -10.50 8.52 26.43
C GLY A 17 -9.56 8.59 25.21
N GLY A 18 -8.32 8.12 25.36
CA GLY A 18 -7.38 8.05 24.24
C GLY A 18 -7.84 7.02 23.20
N VAL A 19 -7.62 7.31 21.92
CA VAL A 19 -8.06 6.45 20.81
C VAL A 19 -7.53 5.02 20.99
N LEU A 20 -6.25 4.88 21.35
CA LEU A 20 -5.61 3.58 21.52
C LEU A 20 -6.08 2.89 22.80
N THR A 21 -6.03 3.58 23.92
CA THR A 21 -6.39 3.01 25.23
C THR A 21 -7.85 2.60 25.30
N GLU A 22 -8.77 3.39 24.74
CA GLU A 22 -10.18 3.03 24.66
C GLU A 22 -10.44 1.84 23.71
N ALA A 23 -9.74 1.79 22.56
CA ALA A 23 -9.88 0.67 21.63
C ALA A 23 -9.46 -0.66 22.28
N VAL A 24 -8.30 -0.67 22.96
CA VAL A 24 -7.78 -1.87 23.65
C VAL A 24 -8.65 -2.23 24.85
N ARG A 25 -9.11 -1.25 25.64
CA ARG A 25 -10.01 -1.50 26.77
C ARG A 25 -11.31 -2.19 26.35
N ARG A 26 -11.87 -1.76 25.19
CA ARG A 26 -13.10 -2.36 24.66
C ARG A 26 -12.87 -3.73 24.00
N ARG A 27 -11.69 -3.93 23.39
CA ARG A 27 -11.32 -5.16 22.67
C ARG A 27 -9.90 -5.59 23.05
N PRO A 28 -9.73 -6.27 24.20
CA PRO A 28 -8.40 -6.66 24.69
C PRO A 28 -7.66 -7.61 23.74
N TYR A 29 -8.38 -8.45 23.00
CA TYR A 29 -7.81 -9.34 21.99
C TYR A 29 -7.89 -8.65 20.62
N SER A 30 -6.86 -7.90 20.27
CA SER A 30 -6.84 -7.12 19.03
C SER A 30 -5.45 -7.10 18.40
N VAL A 31 -5.44 -6.76 17.12
CA VAL A 31 -4.20 -6.43 16.38
C VAL A 31 -4.10 -4.91 16.27
N ILE A 32 -2.97 -4.37 16.68
CA ILE A 32 -2.65 -2.94 16.60
C ILE A 32 -1.62 -2.78 15.50
N LEU A 33 -1.93 -1.98 14.50
CA LEU A 33 -1.00 -1.62 13.43
C LEU A 33 -0.54 -0.18 13.60
N LEU A 34 0.78 0.01 13.73
CA LEU A 34 1.43 1.32 13.74
C LEU A 34 2.20 1.45 12.41
N ASP A 35 1.61 2.20 11.51
CA ASP A 35 2.17 2.39 10.17
C ASP A 35 3.18 3.54 10.17
N GLU A 36 4.31 3.37 9.47
CA GLU A 36 5.39 4.35 9.34
C GLU A 36 5.93 4.86 10.70
N ILE A 37 6.23 3.92 11.61
CA ILE A 37 6.61 4.24 13.00
C ILE A 37 7.89 5.10 13.08
N GLU A 38 8.75 5.09 12.07
CA GLU A 38 9.93 5.96 11.97
C GLU A 38 9.59 7.44 11.88
N LYS A 39 8.37 7.78 11.45
CA LYS A 39 7.89 9.16 11.36
C LYS A 39 7.21 9.64 12.63
N ALA A 40 7.01 8.74 13.59
CA ALA A 40 6.35 9.09 14.84
C ALA A 40 7.26 9.94 15.74
N HIS A 41 6.63 10.77 16.59
CA HIS A 41 7.37 11.50 17.60
C HIS A 41 8.09 10.55 18.57
N PRO A 42 9.31 10.85 19.06
CA PRO A 42 10.06 10.01 19.99
C PRO A 42 9.27 9.53 21.22
N ASP A 43 8.36 10.37 21.74
CA ASP A 43 7.48 9.99 22.87
C ASP A 43 6.59 8.78 22.54
N VAL A 44 6.24 8.56 21.27
CA VAL A 44 5.46 7.40 20.86
C VAL A 44 6.32 6.13 20.98
N HIS A 45 7.58 6.20 20.58
CA HIS A 45 8.51 5.09 20.74
C HIS A 45 8.68 4.74 22.23
N GLU A 46 8.80 5.75 23.09
CA GLU A 46 8.93 5.53 24.53
C GLU A 46 7.63 4.96 25.14
N LEU A 47 6.47 5.41 24.70
CA LEU A 47 5.18 4.88 25.13
C LEU A 47 5.07 3.39 24.83
N PHE A 48 5.39 2.98 23.57
CA PHE A 48 5.34 1.58 23.18
C PHE A 48 6.46 0.75 23.81
N TYR A 49 7.62 1.33 24.07
CA TYR A 49 8.64 0.67 24.86
C TYR A 49 8.09 0.26 26.24
N GLN A 50 7.36 1.14 26.93
CA GLN A 50 6.72 0.82 28.22
C GLN A 50 5.68 -0.30 28.06
N VAL A 51 4.89 -0.28 26.98
CA VAL A 51 3.92 -1.36 26.69
C VAL A 51 4.62 -2.69 26.49
N PHE A 52 5.72 -2.72 25.74
CA PHE A 52 6.48 -3.96 25.49
C PHE A 52 7.19 -4.47 26.74
N ASP A 53 7.59 -3.58 27.64
CA ASP A 53 8.28 -3.94 28.86
C ASP A 53 7.32 -4.43 29.96
N ARG A 54 6.22 -3.73 30.16
CA ARG A 54 5.27 -3.94 31.25
C ARG A 54 4.03 -4.72 30.86
N GLY A 55 3.65 -4.70 29.58
CA GLY A 55 2.41 -5.28 29.06
C GLY A 55 1.17 -4.41 29.32
N TRP A 56 1.34 -3.18 29.80
CA TRP A 56 0.24 -2.23 30.06
C TRP A 56 0.71 -0.79 29.93
N MET A 57 -0.26 0.14 29.76
CA MET A 57 -0.01 1.59 29.89
C MET A 57 -1.13 2.25 30.69
N GLU A 58 -0.84 3.42 31.25
CA GLU A 58 -1.86 4.27 31.88
C GLU A 58 -2.53 5.16 30.82
N ASP A 59 -3.86 5.25 30.92
CA ASP A 59 -4.62 6.24 30.15
C ASP A 59 -4.50 7.65 30.78
N GLY A 60 -5.20 8.65 30.20
CA GLY A 60 -5.21 10.02 30.69
C GLY A 60 -5.81 10.20 32.08
N GLU A 61 -6.57 9.23 32.58
CA GLU A 61 -7.18 9.21 33.92
C GLU A 61 -6.39 8.38 34.93
N GLY A 62 -5.24 7.81 34.53
CA GLY A 62 -4.42 6.97 35.38
C GLY A 62 -4.89 5.53 35.50
N ARG A 63 -5.82 5.05 34.64
CA ARG A 63 -6.27 3.66 34.62
C ARG A 63 -5.27 2.81 33.85
N HIS A 64 -4.96 1.64 34.39
CA HIS A 64 -4.11 0.66 33.72
C HIS A 64 -4.87 -0.07 32.61
N ILE A 65 -4.39 0.05 31.39
CA ILE A 65 -4.92 -0.65 30.21
C ILE A 65 -3.97 -1.79 29.86
N ASP A 66 -4.48 -3.02 29.86
CA ASP A 66 -3.72 -4.25 29.61
C ASP A 66 -3.55 -4.51 28.11
N PHE A 67 -2.31 -4.64 27.64
CA PHE A 67 -1.93 -4.91 26.25
C PHE A 67 -1.40 -6.33 26.03
N ARG A 68 -1.32 -7.18 27.07
CA ARG A 68 -0.70 -8.51 26.97
C ARG A 68 -1.39 -9.45 25.99
N ASN A 69 -2.68 -9.19 25.71
CA ASN A 69 -3.44 -9.98 24.75
C ASN A 69 -3.55 -9.31 23.37
N THR A 70 -2.77 -8.29 23.11
CA THR A 70 -2.70 -7.63 21.80
C THR A 70 -1.51 -8.13 20.99
N THR A 71 -1.66 -8.17 19.67
CA THR A 71 -0.54 -8.31 18.74
C THR A 71 -0.23 -6.93 18.16
N ILE A 72 0.99 -6.46 18.34
CA ILE A 72 1.40 -5.14 17.86
C ILE A 72 2.31 -5.31 16.65
N LEU A 73 1.90 -4.79 15.51
CA LEU A 73 2.65 -4.75 14.27
C LEU A 73 3.10 -3.31 13.99
N LEU A 74 4.37 -3.16 13.65
CA LEU A 74 4.97 -1.87 13.30
C LEU A 74 5.49 -1.98 11.88
N THR A 75 5.17 -1.03 11.02
CA THR A 75 5.78 -0.93 9.70
C THR A 75 6.79 0.21 9.67
N SER A 76 7.83 0.06 8.88
CA SER A 76 8.83 1.10 8.67
C SER A 76 9.48 0.97 7.30
N ASN A 77 9.84 2.10 6.69
CA ASN A 77 10.64 2.17 5.48
C ASN A 77 12.14 2.32 5.78
N ALA A 78 12.54 2.36 7.06
CA ALA A 78 13.94 2.46 7.43
C ALA A 78 14.75 1.26 6.93
N GLY A 79 15.77 1.52 6.10
CA GLY A 79 16.61 0.50 5.48
C GLY A 79 16.05 -0.13 4.20
N ALA A 80 14.98 0.41 3.63
CA ALA A 80 14.41 -0.11 2.38
C ALA A 80 15.43 -0.08 1.21
N GLU A 81 16.21 1.00 1.09
CA GLU A 81 17.27 1.13 0.08
C GLU A 81 18.38 0.08 0.28
N GLN A 82 18.73 -0.22 1.54
CA GLN A 82 19.72 -1.24 1.85
C GLN A 82 19.24 -2.64 1.42
N ILE A 83 17.99 -2.97 1.69
CA ILE A 83 17.40 -4.24 1.24
C ILE A 83 17.38 -4.29 -0.29
N ALA A 84 16.94 -3.22 -0.94
CA ALA A 84 16.90 -3.16 -2.40
C ALA A 84 18.29 -3.36 -3.01
N GLY A 85 19.32 -2.68 -2.48
CA GLY A 85 20.69 -2.83 -2.93
C GLY A 85 21.28 -4.24 -2.74
N LEU A 86 20.89 -4.94 -1.66
CA LEU A 86 21.29 -6.34 -1.45
C LEU A 86 20.57 -7.33 -2.37
N CYS A 87 19.39 -6.99 -2.84
CA CYS A 87 18.60 -7.80 -3.77
C CYS A 87 18.96 -7.52 -5.23
N ASP A 88 19.48 -6.33 -5.53
CA ASP A 88 19.80 -5.91 -6.90
C ASP A 88 20.98 -6.72 -7.45
N GLY A 89 20.77 -7.35 -8.60
CA GLY A 89 21.77 -8.21 -9.27
C GLY A 89 22.12 -9.50 -8.52
N ALA A 90 21.45 -9.81 -7.41
CA ALA A 90 21.68 -11.05 -6.67
C ALA A 90 21.17 -12.28 -7.44
N THR A 91 22.01 -13.30 -7.56
CA THR A 91 21.63 -14.58 -8.22
C THR A 91 20.66 -15.41 -7.40
N ALA A 92 20.54 -15.14 -6.12
CA ALA A 92 19.60 -15.78 -5.19
C ALA A 92 19.12 -14.78 -4.15
N THR A 93 17.89 -14.96 -3.67
CA THR A 93 17.30 -14.14 -2.62
C THR A 93 18.17 -14.15 -1.36
N PRO A 94 18.59 -12.99 -0.80
CA PRO A 94 19.38 -12.92 0.41
C PRO A 94 18.67 -13.59 1.60
N GLY A 95 19.41 -14.31 2.42
CA GLY A 95 18.87 -14.94 3.63
C GLY A 95 18.38 -13.91 4.64
N VAL A 96 17.35 -14.25 5.42
CA VAL A 96 16.73 -13.35 6.41
C VAL A 96 17.75 -12.82 7.43
N GLU A 97 18.69 -13.65 7.88
CA GLU A 97 19.69 -13.24 8.86
C GLU A 97 20.66 -12.19 8.29
N LEU A 98 21.08 -12.34 7.03
CA LEU A 98 21.92 -11.35 6.35
C LEU A 98 21.20 -10.00 6.24
N LEU A 99 19.92 -10.03 5.90
CA LEU A 99 19.11 -8.81 5.82
C LEU A 99 18.95 -8.15 7.20
N ARG A 100 18.72 -8.93 8.24
CA ARG A 100 18.64 -8.42 9.63
C ARG A 100 19.94 -7.78 10.09
N GLU A 101 21.08 -8.42 9.84
CA GLU A 101 22.39 -7.88 10.15
C GLU A 101 22.66 -6.56 9.42
N ALA A 102 22.33 -6.48 8.14
CA ALA A 102 22.47 -5.27 7.33
C ALA A 102 21.54 -4.13 7.79
N LEU A 103 20.34 -4.45 8.24
CA LEU A 103 19.37 -3.46 8.74
C LEU A 103 19.70 -2.95 10.14
N HIS A 104 20.36 -3.74 10.98
CA HIS A 104 20.58 -3.43 12.38
C HIS A 104 21.24 -2.06 12.63
N PRO A 105 22.33 -1.65 11.95
CA PRO A 105 22.92 -0.33 12.14
C PRO A 105 21.97 0.80 11.76
N ILE A 106 21.21 0.66 10.65
CA ILE A 106 20.27 1.67 10.15
C ILE A 106 19.10 1.85 11.14
N LEU A 107 18.55 0.73 11.62
CA LEU A 107 17.45 0.78 12.58
C LEU A 107 17.89 1.44 13.91
N ARG A 108 19.16 1.30 14.32
CA ARG A 108 19.70 1.96 15.52
C ARG A 108 19.87 3.48 15.37
N GLU A 109 19.96 3.99 14.17
CA GLU A 109 19.96 5.44 13.91
C GLU A 109 18.55 6.05 14.07
N VAL A 110 17.52 5.25 13.80
CA VAL A 110 16.11 5.70 13.80
C VAL A 110 15.43 5.41 15.14
N PHE A 111 15.74 4.26 15.76
CA PHE A 111 15.04 3.78 16.94
C PHE A 111 15.99 3.59 18.14
N PRO A 112 15.53 3.88 19.37
CA PRO A 112 16.30 3.58 20.56
C PRO A 112 16.65 2.09 20.67
N ALA A 113 17.87 1.78 21.12
CA ALA A 113 18.34 0.40 21.26
C ALA A 113 17.43 -0.45 22.17
N ALA A 114 16.90 0.16 23.23
CA ALA A 114 15.98 -0.49 24.16
C ALA A 114 14.65 -0.88 23.48
N PHE A 115 14.17 -0.07 22.56
CA PHE A 115 12.96 -0.33 21.76
C PHE A 115 13.22 -1.51 20.80
N LEU A 116 14.34 -1.46 20.05
CA LEU A 116 14.69 -2.53 19.10
C LEU A 116 14.89 -3.88 19.77
N GLY A 117 15.45 -3.91 20.98
CA GLY A 117 15.68 -5.15 21.73
C GLY A 117 14.41 -5.91 22.12
N ARG A 118 13.23 -5.32 21.93
CA ARG A 118 11.91 -5.93 22.20
C ARG A 118 11.12 -6.25 20.95
N LEU A 119 11.69 -5.95 19.79
CA LEU A 119 11.04 -6.18 18.50
C LEU A 119 11.63 -7.39 17.78
N SER A 120 10.78 -8.10 17.06
CA SER A 120 11.20 -9.07 16.05
C SER A 120 11.17 -8.40 14.68
N VAL A 121 12.36 -8.16 14.10
CA VAL A 121 12.46 -7.53 12.77
C VAL A 121 12.18 -8.57 11.69
N VAL A 122 11.23 -8.25 10.83
CA VAL A 122 10.85 -9.06 9.66
C VAL A 122 11.15 -8.23 8.40
N PRO A 123 12.27 -8.49 7.70
CA PRO A 123 12.58 -7.78 6.46
C PRO A 123 11.62 -8.21 5.33
N TYR A 124 11.09 -7.22 4.61
CA TYR A 124 10.29 -7.43 3.41
C TYR A 124 11.15 -7.17 2.18
N LEU A 125 11.12 -8.12 1.25
CA LEU A 125 11.85 -8.02 -0.01
C LEU A 125 11.14 -7.09 -1.00
N PRO A 126 11.89 -6.44 -1.91
CA PRO A 126 11.30 -5.77 -3.06
C PRO A 126 10.45 -6.75 -3.87
N LEU A 127 9.42 -6.22 -4.51
CA LEU A 127 8.58 -7.02 -5.40
C LEU A 127 9.40 -7.39 -6.65
N ASP A 128 9.47 -8.67 -6.96
CA ASP A 128 10.05 -9.16 -8.20
C ASP A 128 9.10 -8.94 -9.40
N ALA A 129 9.60 -9.21 -10.61
CA ALA A 129 8.84 -9.02 -11.84
C ALA A 129 7.59 -9.90 -11.91
N GLU A 130 7.62 -11.09 -11.31
CA GLU A 130 6.49 -12.01 -11.29
C GLU A 130 5.41 -11.54 -10.32
N ALA A 131 5.78 -11.09 -9.14
CA ALA A 131 4.87 -10.47 -8.17
C ALA A 131 4.22 -9.21 -8.74
N LEU A 132 5.00 -8.31 -9.37
CA LEU A 132 4.47 -7.12 -10.03
C LEU A 132 3.46 -7.48 -11.12
N ARG A 133 3.78 -8.46 -11.97
CA ARG A 133 2.88 -8.96 -12.98
C ARG A 133 1.58 -9.50 -12.38
N SER A 134 1.68 -10.30 -11.35
CA SER A 134 0.52 -10.87 -10.64
C SER A 134 -0.38 -9.78 -10.05
N ILE A 135 0.21 -8.73 -9.49
CA ILE A 135 -0.54 -7.57 -8.95
C ILE A 135 -1.26 -6.83 -10.07
N VAL A 136 -0.60 -6.57 -11.21
CA VAL A 136 -1.23 -5.88 -12.35
C VAL A 136 -2.40 -6.70 -12.89
N VAL A 137 -2.22 -8.00 -13.12
CA VAL A 137 -3.27 -8.91 -13.57
C VAL A 137 -4.46 -8.88 -12.61
N LEU A 138 -4.21 -9.01 -11.30
CA LEU A 138 -5.26 -8.97 -10.28
C LEU A 138 -6.06 -7.65 -10.32
N GLN A 139 -5.40 -6.52 -10.53
CA GLN A 139 -6.08 -5.22 -10.62
C GLN A 139 -6.89 -5.08 -11.90
N LEU A 140 -6.38 -5.56 -13.03
CA LEU A 140 -7.09 -5.56 -14.30
C LEU A 140 -8.29 -6.52 -14.27
N ASP A 141 -8.16 -7.69 -13.68
CA ASP A 141 -9.26 -8.65 -13.51
C ASP A 141 -10.38 -8.07 -12.64
N ARG A 142 -10.04 -7.36 -11.56
CA ARG A 142 -11.02 -6.62 -10.75
C ARG A 142 -11.76 -5.54 -11.55
N LEU A 143 -11.07 -4.90 -12.48
CA LEU A 143 -11.69 -3.94 -13.39
C LEU A 143 -12.65 -4.64 -14.36
N VAL A 144 -12.25 -5.77 -14.93
CA VAL A 144 -13.10 -6.62 -15.79
C VAL A 144 -14.37 -7.02 -15.06
N ASP A 145 -14.26 -7.53 -13.85
CA ASP A 145 -15.41 -7.92 -13.02
C ASP A 145 -16.33 -6.75 -12.69
N ARG A 146 -15.76 -5.58 -12.41
CA ARG A 146 -16.53 -4.36 -12.15
C ARG A 146 -17.33 -3.93 -13.39
N MET A 147 -16.68 -3.90 -14.57
CA MET A 147 -17.35 -3.53 -15.82
C MET A 147 -18.51 -4.49 -16.14
N LYS A 148 -18.31 -5.77 -15.94
CA LYS A 148 -19.34 -6.79 -16.15
C LYS A 148 -20.50 -6.66 -15.17
N THR A 149 -20.21 -6.49 -13.87
CA THR A 149 -21.25 -6.50 -12.82
C THR A 149 -22.03 -5.19 -12.74
N GLN A 150 -21.37 -4.04 -12.96
CA GLN A 150 -22.02 -2.72 -12.82
C GLN A 150 -22.59 -2.19 -14.12
N HIS A 151 -22.00 -2.54 -15.25
CA HIS A 151 -22.35 -1.96 -16.55
C HIS A 151 -22.81 -3.00 -17.57
N GLY A 152 -22.69 -4.30 -17.30
CA GLY A 152 -23.05 -5.37 -18.23
C GLY A 152 -22.11 -5.43 -19.45
N VAL A 153 -20.94 -4.79 -19.40
CA VAL A 153 -19.96 -4.73 -20.48
C VAL A 153 -18.88 -5.77 -20.28
N GLU A 154 -18.59 -6.53 -21.32
CA GLU A 154 -17.48 -7.44 -21.34
C GLU A 154 -16.18 -6.68 -21.65
N LEU A 155 -15.27 -6.60 -20.67
CA LEU A 155 -13.96 -5.95 -20.82
C LEU A 155 -12.88 -7.02 -21.02
N ALA A 156 -12.03 -6.85 -22.02
CA ALA A 156 -10.85 -7.67 -22.27
C ALA A 156 -9.59 -6.81 -22.32
N TYR A 157 -8.44 -7.36 -21.95
CA TYR A 157 -7.14 -6.68 -22.07
C TYR A 157 -6.07 -7.65 -22.61
N THR A 158 -5.04 -7.10 -23.25
CA THR A 158 -3.94 -7.89 -23.81
C THR A 158 -2.77 -7.95 -22.82
N GLN A 159 -1.87 -8.92 -23.05
CA GLN A 159 -0.62 -9.02 -22.28
C GLN A 159 0.32 -7.82 -22.51
N ALA A 160 0.19 -7.14 -23.64
CA ALA A 160 0.89 -5.89 -23.92
C ALA A 160 0.53 -4.78 -22.91
N VAL A 161 -0.75 -4.69 -22.51
CA VAL A 161 -1.19 -3.75 -21.46
C VAL A 161 -0.51 -4.06 -20.13
N VAL A 162 -0.41 -5.33 -19.75
CA VAL A 162 0.27 -5.74 -18.51
C VAL A 162 1.74 -5.32 -18.54
N ALA A 163 2.44 -5.59 -19.65
CA ALA A 163 3.84 -5.22 -19.84
C ALA A 163 4.04 -3.69 -19.80
N GLU A 164 3.15 -2.92 -20.45
CA GLU A 164 3.18 -1.47 -20.48
C GLU A 164 2.98 -0.83 -19.09
N VAL A 165 2.03 -1.36 -18.32
CA VAL A 165 1.78 -0.91 -16.94
C VAL A 165 3.03 -1.13 -16.08
N ILE A 166 3.67 -2.31 -16.19
CA ILE A 166 4.89 -2.62 -15.45
C ILE A 166 6.04 -1.71 -15.88
N ALA A 167 6.26 -1.52 -17.20
CA ALA A 167 7.37 -0.72 -17.74
C ALA A 167 7.31 0.76 -17.33
N ARG A 168 6.11 1.29 -17.10
CA ARG A 168 5.92 2.69 -16.68
C ARG A 168 5.93 2.91 -15.17
N CYS A 169 5.96 1.85 -14.41
CA CYS A 169 6.03 1.90 -12.96
C CYS A 169 7.42 1.49 -12.50
N ASP A 170 8.29 2.47 -12.20
CA ASP A 170 9.55 2.18 -11.52
C ASP A 170 9.27 1.48 -10.20
N ALA A 171 9.56 0.18 -10.18
CA ALA A 171 9.27 -0.70 -9.06
C ALA A 171 10.03 -0.34 -7.77
N HIS A 172 11.11 0.46 -7.89
CA HIS A 172 12.02 0.75 -6.79
C HIS A 172 11.50 1.79 -5.78
N GLU A 173 10.64 2.76 -6.20
CA GLU A 173 10.27 3.86 -5.30
C GLU A 173 8.94 3.72 -4.55
N SER A 174 7.96 2.99 -5.06
CA SER A 174 6.64 2.91 -4.38
C SER A 174 5.80 1.65 -4.68
N GLY A 175 6.40 0.62 -5.26
CA GLY A 175 5.80 -0.71 -5.40
C GLY A 175 4.39 -0.74 -6.00
N ALA A 176 3.53 -1.57 -5.43
CA ALA A 176 2.17 -1.84 -5.90
C ALA A 176 1.23 -0.61 -5.92
N ARG A 177 1.46 0.42 -5.09
CA ARG A 177 0.61 1.62 -5.06
C ARG A 177 0.68 2.40 -6.37
N ARG A 178 1.86 2.51 -6.98
CA ARG A 178 2.02 3.18 -8.28
C ARG A 178 1.33 2.44 -9.41
N LEU A 179 1.36 1.10 -9.40
CA LEU A 179 0.64 0.28 -10.36
C LEU A 179 -0.88 0.55 -10.30
N THR A 180 -1.45 0.54 -9.10
CA THR A 180 -2.86 0.86 -8.90
C THR A 180 -3.17 2.30 -9.33
N GLY A 181 -2.36 3.26 -8.92
CA GLY A 181 -2.51 4.66 -9.30
C GLY A 181 -2.40 4.88 -10.83
N PHE A 182 -1.51 4.16 -11.52
CA PHE A 182 -1.41 4.23 -12.98
C PHE A 182 -2.68 3.70 -13.66
N ILE A 183 -3.19 2.55 -13.22
CA ILE A 183 -4.44 1.99 -13.72
C ILE A 183 -5.59 2.97 -13.52
N GLU A 184 -5.73 3.54 -12.33
CA GLU A 184 -6.79 4.50 -12.02
C GLU A 184 -6.69 5.81 -12.81
N GLN A 185 -5.48 6.36 -12.96
CA GLN A 185 -5.28 7.66 -13.60
C GLN A 185 -5.21 7.57 -15.14
N LYS A 186 -4.83 6.44 -15.70
CA LYS A 186 -4.63 6.29 -17.14
C LYS A 186 -5.70 5.42 -17.81
N LEU A 187 -6.06 4.30 -17.23
CA LEU A 187 -7.06 3.40 -17.84
C LEU A 187 -8.51 3.87 -17.60
N PHE A 188 -8.84 4.27 -16.38
CA PHE A 188 -10.21 4.67 -16.06
C PHE A 188 -10.72 5.86 -16.91
N PRO A 189 -9.94 6.93 -17.14
CA PRO A 189 -10.40 8.01 -18.00
C PRO A 189 -10.65 7.58 -19.46
N VAL A 190 -9.85 6.66 -19.98
CA VAL A 190 -10.03 6.13 -21.33
C VAL A 190 -11.35 5.36 -21.43
N LEU A 191 -11.59 4.42 -20.51
CA LEU A 191 -12.83 3.66 -20.46
C LEU A 191 -14.05 4.56 -20.23
N SER A 192 -13.95 5.53 -19.31
CA SER A 192 -15.02 6.45 -18.98
C SER A 192 -15.40 7.34 -20.16
N ARG A 193 -14.44 7.83 -20.93
CA ARG A 193 -14.70 8.61 -22.15
C ARG A 193 -15.47 7.81 -23.19
N GLN A 194 -15.08 6.56 -23.44
CA GLN A 194 -15.75 5.67 -24.38
C GLN A 194 -17.19 5.38 -23.90
N TRP A 195 -17.34 5.09 -22.62
CA TRP A 195 -18.66 4.84 -22.02
C TRP A 195 -19.58 6.06 -22.11
N LEU A 196 -19.11 7.24 -21.73
CA LEU A 196 -19.89 8.48 -21.78
C LEU A 196 -20.23 8.86 -23.22
N GLY A 197 -19.31 8.70 -24.17
CA GLY A 197 -19.54 8.91 -25.58
C GLY A 197 -20.70 8.05 -26.11
N ALA A 198 -20.66 6.76 -25.79
CA ALA A 198 -21.74 5.84 -26.20
C ALA A 198 -23.09 6.20 -25.58
N LEU A 199 -23.11 6.60 -24.30
CA LEU A 199 -24.35 7.07 -23.64
C LEU A 199 -24.94 8.31 -24.32
N LEU A 200 -24.10 9.27 -24.69
CA LEU A 200 -24.52 10.48 -25.40
C LEU A 200 -25.10 10.16 -26.78
N GLU A 201 -24.53 9.19 -27.49
CA GLU A 201 -24.99 8.71 -28.79
C GLU A 201 -26.13 7.69 -28.68
N ARG A 202 -26.60 7.36 -27.49
CA ARG A 202 -27.61 6.33 -27.21
C ARG A 202 -27.27 4.96 -27.81
N ARG A 203 -25.98 4.62 -27.82
CA ARG A 203 -25.46 3.31 -28.22
C ARG A 203 -25.21 2.44 -27.01
N THR A 204 -25.49 1.16 -27.14
CA THR A 204 -25.21 0.17 -26.09
C THR A 204 -23.87 -0.47 -26.39
N ILE A 205 -22.92 -0.35 -25.47
CA ILE A 205 -21.64 -1.06 -25.54
C ILE A 205 -21.85 -2.49 -25.04
N VAL A 206 -21.44 -3.46 -25.83
CA VAL A 206 -21.46 -4.90 -25.45
C VAL A 206 -20.09 -5.35 -24.98
N ARG A 207 -19.05 -4.90 -25.68
CA ARG A 207 -17.68 -5.30 -25.42
C ARG A 207 -16.72 -4.13 -25.54
N MET A 208 -15.71 -4.13 -24.67
CA MET A 208 -14.56 -3.22 -24.73
C MET A 208 -13.27 -4.05 -24.70
N SER A 209 -12.26 -3.64 -25.44
CA SER A 209 -10.94 -4.23 -25.37
C SER A 209 -9.88 -3.15 -25.20
N ILE A 210 -8.92 -3.42 -24.32
CA ILE A 210 -7.78 -2.54 -24.05
C ILE A 210 -6.52 -3.17 -24.63
N ASP A 211 -5.78 -2.39 -25.41
CA ASP A 211 -4.48 -2.79 -25.96
C ASP A 211 -3.43 -1.72 -25.69
N ALA A 212 -2.15 -2.13 -25.66
CA ALA A 212 -1.03 -1.21 -25.60
C ALA A 212 -0.53 -0.94 -27.00
N ASN A 213 -0.43 0.32 -27.37
CA ASN A 213 0.09 0.74 -28.67
C ASN A 213 1.61 0.71 -28.64
N PRO A 214 2.29 -0.15 -29.43
CA PRO A 214 3.74 -0.09 -29.53
C PRO A 214 4.15 1.28 -30.12
N PRO A 215 5.30 1.85 -29.73
CA PRO A 215 5.69 3.20 -30.10
C PRO A 215 5.88 3.48 -31.60
N ASN A 216 5.51 2.53 -32.48
CA ASN A 216 5.72 2.60 -33.93
C ASN A 216 4.61 1.99 -34.81
N SER A 217 3.36 1.92 -34.38
CA SER A 217 2.29 1.51 -35.29
C SER A 217 1.67 2.71 -35.99
N ALA A 218 2.19 3.02 -37.18
CA ALA A 218 1.56 3.92 -38.15
C ALA A 218 0.29 3.27 -38.72
N ILE A 219 -0.84 3.33 -38.05
CA ILE A 219 -2.17 3.20 -38.65
C ILE A 219 -3.11 4.14 -37.90
N GLY A 220 -3.48 5.18 -38.61
CA GLY A 220 -4.22 6.36 -38.38
C GLY A 220 -5.49 6.28 -37.56
N HIS A 221 -5.48 7.06 -36.53
CA HIS A 221 -6.36 8.20 -36.28
C HIS A 221 -5.64 9.02 -35.21
N GLU A 222 -5.28 10.24 -35.53
CA GLU A 222 -4.62 11.20 -34.67
C GLU A 222 -5.43 11.42 -33.37
N PHE A 223 -4.99 10.78 -32.30
CA PHE A 223 -5.30 11.26 -30.96
C PHE A 223 -4.12 12.12 -30.50
N GLN A 224 -4.35 13.41 -30.34
CA GLN A 224 -3.41 14.36 -29.77
C GLN A 224 -3.11 13.97 -28.32
N GLY A 225 -1.89 13.51 -28.08
CA GLY A 225 -1.35 13.09 -26.79
C GLY A 225 -1.00 11.59 -26.85
N GLY A 226 0.27 11.26 -26.93
CA GLY A 226 0.80 9.90 -27.06
C GLY A 226 0.32 8.93 -25.95
N GLU A 227 -0.91 8.52 -26.03
CA GLU A 227 -1.53 7.52 -25.14
C GLU A 227 -1.03 6.15 -25.58
N ALA A 228 -0.21 5.54 -24.75
CA ALA A 228 0.33 4.20 -24.98
C ALA A 228 -0.75 3.11 -24.88
N ILE A 229 -1.94 3.44 -24.44
CA ILE A 229 -3.06 2.50 -24.22
C ILE A 229 -4.25 2.95 -25.04
N VAL A 230 -4.77 2.04 -25.86
CA VAL A 230 -5.92 2.25 -26.75
C VAL A 230 -7.08 1.37 -26.31
N CYS A 231 -8.28 1.92 -26.35
CA CYS A 231 -9.52 1.19 -26.08
C CYS A 231 -10.36 1.07 -27.33
N HIS A 232 -10.76 -0.12 -27.66
CA HIS A 232 -11.71 -0.44 -28.74
C HIS A 232 -13.06 -0.81 -28.15
N THR A 233 -14.15 -0.36 -28.77
CA THR A 233 -15.54 -0.61 -28.33
C THR A 233 -16.35 -1.28 -29.42
N GLU A 234 -17.11 -2.30 -29.04
CA GLU A 234 -18.11 -2.96 -29.87
C GLU A 234 -19.51 -2.59 -29.34
N TYR A 235 -20.37 -2.22 -30.27
CA TYR A 235 -21.76 -1.79 -29.97
C TYR A 235 -22.76 -2.88 -30.36
N ALA A 236 -23.88 -2.93 -29.63
CA ALA A 236 -25.02 -3.79 -29.99
C ALA A 236 -25.75 -3.26 -31.24
#